data_7b86bd600d3a651f756818ad0e8ff527
#
_entry.id   7b86bd600d3a651f756818ad0e8ff527
#
_cell.length_a   1.000
_cell.length_b   1.000
_cell.length_c   1.000
_cell.angle_alpha   90.00
_cell.angle_beta   90.00
_cell.angle_gamma   90.00
#
_symmetry.space_group_name_H-M   'P 1'
#
loop_
_entity.id
_entity.type
_entity.pdbx_description
1 polymer ?
#
loop_
_entity_poly.entity_id
_entity_poly.type
_entity_poly.pdbx_seq_one_letter_code
_entity_poly.pdbx_strand_id
1 'polypeptide(L)'
;MEYRIEEKGIIKFVGTVKNFGKWTANKEAQYWKEQMGERWDFWDEFLHGGTDSKIAEYGLYRAPFYQMGVVHTLENGEIIEAIGAESDGKTYSDLTEFEVPVSTWAVFTAKGTLNQNIHPIDMLTARIFTEWLPSSGYEKSINYEIQVYGPGDTQKDDYTCELWIPVRKK
;
A
#
# COMPACT_ATOMS: atom_id res chain seq x y z
N MET A 1 10.41 -16.38 -3.34
CA MET A 1 9.52 -15.26 -2.94
C MET A 1 8.76 -15.73 -1.72
N GLU A 2 8.93 -15.03 -0.60
CA GLU A 2 8.27 -15.38 0.66
C GLU A 2 6.85 -14.81 0.69
N TYR A 3 5.85 -15.65 0.93
CA TYR A 3 4.46 -15.22 1.06
C TYR A 3 3.65 -16.18 1.92
N ARG A 4 2.49 -15.70 2.37
CA ARG A 4 1.47 -16.50 3.07
C ARG A 4 0.08 -16.11 2.58
N ILE A 5 -0.90 -16.98 2.75
CA ILE A 5 -2.31 -16.72 2.41
C ILE A 5 -3.08 -16.49 3.71
N GLU A 6 -3.79 -15.37 3.78
CA GLU A 6 -4.58 -14.98 4.95
C GLU A 6 -5.98 -14.53 4.54
N GLU A 7 -6.99 -14.98 5.27
CA GLU A 7 -8.34 -14.41 5.18
C GLU A 7 -8.47 -13.24 6.14
N LYS A 8 -8.94 -12.11 5.64
CA LYS A 8 -9.16 -10.90 6.45
C LYS A 8 -10.58 -10.38 6.23
N GLY A 9 -11.24 -10.00 7.33
CA GLY A 9 -12.48 -9.27 7.30
C GLY A 9 -12.31 -7.87 6.70
N ILE A 10 -13.31 -7.03 6.84
CA ILE A 10 -13.20 -5.61 6.48
C ILE A 10 -12.04 -4.98 7.26
N ILE A 11 -11.15 -4.31 6.55
CA ILE A 11 -10.03 -3.59 7.16
C ILE A 11 -10.40 -2.10 7.18
N LYS A 12 -10.41 -1.50 8.37
CA LYS A 12 -10.73 -0.09 8.57
C LYS A 12 -9.46 0.69 8.86
N PHE A 13 -9.30 1.80 8.13
CA PHE A 13 -8.15 2.68 8.23
C PHE A 13 -8.56 4.11 8.52
N VAL A 14 -7.61 4.87 9.04
CA VAL A 14 -7.69 6.34 9.19
C VAL A 14 -6.41 6.97 8.66
N GLY A 15 -6.53 8.08 7.97
CA GLY A 15 -5.37 8.78 7.41
C GLY A 15 -5.74 9.87 6.44
N THR A 16 -5.06 9.92 5.31
CA THR A 16 -5.29 10.85 4.22
C THR A 16 -5.59 10.10 2.92
N VAL A 17 -6.43 10.68 2.07
CA VAL A 17 -6.89 10.04 0.82
C VAL A 17 -6.77 11.03 -0.33
N LYS A 18 -6.27 10.55 -1.47
CA LYS A 18 -6.18 11.34 -2.70
C LYS A 18 -6.62 10.53 -3.90
N ASN A 19 -7.40 11.15 -4.78
CA ASN A 19 -7.73 10.63 -6.09
C ASN A 19 -6.75 11.20 -7.12
N PHE A 20 -6.00 10.34 -7.78
CA PHE A 20 -5.00 10.72 -8.80
C PHE A 20 -5.57 10.76 -10.23
N GLY A 21 -6.88 10.51 -10.38
CA GLY A 21 -7.50 10.42 -11.69
C GLY A 21 -7.15 9.13 -12.44
N LYS A 22 -7.50 9.11 -13.71
CA LYS A 22 -7.27 7.93 -14.56
C LYS A 22 -5.81 7.78 -14.93
N TRP A 23 -5.29 6.59 -14.66
CA TRP A 23 -4.05 6.16 -15.24
C TRP A 23 -4.32 5.58 -16.61
N THR A 24 -3.89 6.27 -17.64
CA THR A 24 -4.03 5.79 -19.01
C THR A 24 -2.93 4.79 -19.34
N ALA A 25 -3.25 3.61 -19.89
CA ALA A 25 -2.31 2.53 -20.15
C ALA A 25 -1.33 2.81 -21.32
N ASN A 26 -1.56 3.89 -22.06
CA ASN A 26 -0.80 4.23 -23.27
C ASN A 26 0.13 5.39 -22.94
N LYS A 27 1.37 5.09 -22.52
CA LYS A 27 2.11 6.17 -21.92
C LYS A 27 3.51 6.32 -22.39
N GLU A 28 3.71 7.49 -22.92
CA GLU A 28 5.03 8.05 -22.98
C GLU A 28 5.68 7.97 -21.60
N ALA A 29 6.91 7.52 -21.52
CA ALA A 29 7.64 7.31 -20.27
C ALA A 29 7.66 8.56 -19.37
N GLN A 30 7.56 9.76 -19.95
CA GLN A 30 7.49 11.02 -19.25
C GLN A 30 6.20 11.17 -18.43
N TYR A 31 5.06 10.82 -19.01
CA TYR A 31 3.76 10.93 -18.32
C TYR A 31 3.66 9.97 -17.13
N TRP A 32 4.21 8.77 -17.30
CA TRP A 32 4.29 7.80 -16.20
C TRP A 32 5.15 8.30 -15.04
N LYS A 33 6.28 8.95 -15.34
CA LYS A 33 7.14 9.57 -14.32
C LYS A 33 6.43 10.71 -13.58
N GLU A 34 5.64 11.52 -14.26
CA GLU A 34 4.87 12.61 -13.65
C GLU A 34 3.83 12.06 -12.67
N GLN A 35 3.07 11.03 -13.06
CA GLN A 35 2.09 10.40 -12.20
C GLN A 35 2.72 9.70 -10.98
N MET A 36 3.84 9.01 -11.17
CA MET A 36 4.58 8.42 -10.05
C MET A 36 5.13 9.51 -9.13
N GLY A 37 5.59 10.63 -9.68
CA GLY A 37 6.04 11.80 -8.92
C GLY A 37 4.94 12.35 -8.02
N GLU A 38 3.70 12.46 -8.50
CA GLU A 38 2.55 12.89 -7.69
C GLU A 38 2.28 11.95 -6.51
N ARG A 39 2.44 10.64 -6.70
CA ARG A 39 2.28 9.65 -5.62
C ARG A 39 3.43 9.73 -4.60
N TRP A 40 4.66 9.96 -5.04
CA TRP A 40 5.78 10.18 -4.14
C TRP A 40 5.62 11.48 -3.34
N ASP A 41 5.15 12.55 -3.97
CA ASP A 41 4.83 13.82 -3.30
C ASP A 41 3.73 13.63 -2.24
N PHE A 42 2.73 12.81 -2.51
CA PHE A 42 1.67 12.48 -1.57
C PHE A 42 2.20 11.72 -0.33
N TRP A 43 3.09 10.75 -0.53
CA TRP A 43 3.78 10.07 0.56
C TRP A 43 4.68 11.03 1.35
N ASP A 44 5.41 11.89 0.66
CA ASP A 44 6.30 12.88 1.29
C ASP A 44 5.51 13.88 2.14
N GLU A 45 4.38 14.37 1.63
CA GLU A 45 3.46 15.24 2.36
C GLU A 45 2.88 14.53 3.60
N PHE A 46 2.49 13.28 3.46
CA PHE A 46 2.04 12.47 4.60
C PHE A 46 3.12 12.37 5.68
N LEU A 47 4.33 12.02 5.32
CA LEU A 47 5.44 11.78 6.26
C LEU A 47 5.97 13.08 6.89
N HIS A 48 5.98 14.19 6.18
CA HIS A 48 6.61 15.45 6.60
C HIS A 48 5.62 16.60 6.81
N GLY A 49 4.40 16.48 6.33
CA GLY A 49 3.36 17.53 6.44
C GLY A 49 2.55 17.50 7.75
N GLY A 50 2.86 16.60 8.67
CA GLY A 50 2.25 16.55 10.00
C GLY A 50 1.23 15.42 10.21
N THR A 51 0.71 14.78 9.17
CA THR A 51 -0.29 13.69 9.32
C THR A 51 0.29 12.47 10.00
N ASP A 52 1.49 12.04 9.61
CA ASP A 52 2.21 10.93 10.24
C ASP A 52 2.44 11.17 11.74
N SER A 53 2.89 12.37 12.10
CA SER A 53 3.09 12.76 13.49
C SER A 53 1.79 12.74 14.30
N LYS A 54 0.69 13.19 13.75
CA LYS A 54 -0.62 13.15 14.42
C LYS A 54 -1.11 11.73 14.65
N ILE A 55 -0.97 10.86 13.68
CA ILE A 55 -1.31 9.45 13.82
C ILE A 55 -0.48 8.81 14.94
N ALA A 56 0.81 9.13 15.01
CA ALA A 56 1.68 8.68 16.09
C ALA A 56 1.25 9.22 17.46
N GLU A 57 0.91 10.51 17.56
CA GLU A 57 0.41 11.14 18.79
C GLU A 57 -0.91 10.53 19.28
N TYR A 58 -1.80 10.11 18.36
CA TYR A 58 -3.02 9.40 18.70
C TYR A 58 -2.79 7.95 19.14
N GLY A 59 -1.55 7.45 19.04
CA GLY A 59 -1.20 6.08 19.43
C GLY A 59 -1.73 5.01 18.47
N LEU A 60 -1.95 5.37 17.21
CA LEU A 60 -2.52 4.47 16.22
C LEU A 60 -1.49 3.53 15.58
N TYR A 61 -0.20 3.83 15.66
CA TYR A 61 0.84 2.92 15.20
C TYR A 61 1.08 1.82 16.23
N ARG A 62 0.71 0.61 15.84
CA ARG A 62 0.84 -0.60 16.66
C ARG A 62 1.65 -1.64 15.91
N ALA A 63 2.73 -2.12 16.53
CA ALA A 63 3.50 -3.20 15.96
C ALA A 63 2.60 -4.44 15.71
N PRO A 64 2.78 -5.19 14.62
CA PRO A 64 3.89 -5.07 13.66
C PRO A 64 3.64 -4.03 12.54
N PHE A 65 2.49 -3.37 12.51
CA PHE A 65 2.07 -2.50 11.41
C PHE A 65 2.02 -1.05 11.84
N TYR A 66 2.77 -0.19 11.15
CA TYR A 66 2.77 1.25 11.34
C TYR A 66 2.08 1.94 10.16
N GLN A 67 2.82 2.52 9.24
CA GLN A 67 2.24 3.17 8.09
C GLN A 67 1.71 2.13 7.10
N MET A 68 0.53 2.40 6.57
CA MET A 68 -0.10 1.57 5.54
C MET A 68 -0.53 2.44 4.37
N GLY A 69 -0.18 2.00 3.17
CA GLY A 69 -0.66 2.59 1.92
C GLY A 69 -1.65 1.67 1.24
N VAL A 70 -2.81 2.18 0.88
CA VAL A 70 -3.84 1.43 0.17
C VAL A 70 -4.05 2.05 -1.20
N VAL A 71 -3.90 1.26 -2.25
CA VAL A 71 -4.20 1.66 -3.63
C VAL A 71 -5.48 0.97 -4.06
N HIS A 72 -6.45 1.75 -4.50
CA HIS A 72 -7.72 1.28 -5.03
C HIS A 72 -7.90 1.78 -6.46
N THR A 73 -8.00 0.86 -7.41
CA THR A 73 -8.32 1.17 -8.80
C THR A 73 -9.82 1.02 -9.01
N LEU A 74 -10.49 2.10 -9.36
CA LEU A 74 -11.92 2.12 -9.66
C LEU A 74 -12.20 1.48 -11.03
N GLU A 75 -13.45 1.07 -11.27
CA GLU A 75 -13.88 0.48 -12.54
C GLU A 75 -13.64 1.40 -13.73
N ASN A 76 -13.77 2.72 -13.53
CA ASN A 76 -13.49 3.73 -14.56
C ASN A 76 -11.99 3.98 -14.81
N GLY A 77 -11.10 3.30 -14.09
CA GLY A 77 -9.64 3.43 -14.20
C GLY A 77 -9.02 4.52 -13.34
N GLU A 78 -9.80 5.25 -12.54
CA GLU A 78 -9.27 6.19 -11.56
C GLU A 78 -8.53 5.44 -10.44
N ILE A 79 -7.44 6.04 -9.96
CA ILE A 79 -6.64 5.50 -8.84
C ILE A 79 -6.82 6.39 -7.62
N ILE A 80 -7.28 5.76 -6.54
CA ILE A 80 -7.34 6.36 -5.22
C ILE A 80 -6.24 5.75 -4.37
N GLU A 81 -5.47 6.59 -3.70
CA GLU A 81 -4.50 6.14 -2.69
C GLU A 81 -4.86 6.73 -1.33
N ALA A 82 -4.82 5.88 -0.32
CA ALA A 82 -4.99 6.26 1.07
C ALA A 82 -3.73 5.88 1.84
N ILE A 83 -3.25 6.77 2.69
CA ILE A 83 -2.09 6.54 3.56
C ILE A 83 -2.48 6.81 5.00
N GLY A 84 -2.19 5.90 5.90
CA GLY A 84 -2.54 6.04 7.29
C GLY A 84 -2.17 4.84 8.14
N ALA A 85 -3.03 4.54 9.10
CA ALA A 85 -2.91 3.41 10.01
C ALA A 85 -4.23 2.68 10.16
N GLU A 86 -4.19 1.47 10.70
CA GLU A 86 -5.39 0.73 11.05
C GLU A 86 -6.19 1.49 12.12
N SER A 87 -7.50 1.58 11.92
CA SER A 87 -8.41 2.28 12.84
C SER A 87 -8.49 1.58 14.21
N ASP A 88 -8.58 2.37 15.26
CA ASP A 88 -8.88 1.90 16.61
C ASP A 88 -10.39 1.96 16.95
N GLY A 89 -11.23 2.29 15.96
CA GLY A 89 -12.67 2.45 16.11
C GLY A 89 -13.11 3.84 16.58
N LYS A 90 -12.17 4.73 16.88
CA LYS A 90 -12.48 6.12 17.25
C LYS A 90 -12.51 7.02 16.01
N THR A 91 -13.25 8.12 16.11
CA THR A 91 -13.32 9.15 15.07
C THR A 91 -12.33 10.28 15.37
N TYR A 92 -11.57 10.67 14.37
CA TYR A 92 -10.62 11.78 14.42
C TYR A 92 -11.02 12.82 13.38
N SER A 93 -11.25 14.06 13.81
CA SER A 93 -11.78 15.12 12.93
C SER A 93 -10.82 15.55 11.81
N ASP A 94 -9.53 15.31 12.01
CA ASP A 94 -8.44 15.65 11.07
C ASP A 94 -7.93 14.46 10.24
N LEU A 95 -8.57 13.30 10.38
CA LEU A 95 -8.26 12.11 9.61
C LEU A 95 -9.48 11.63 8.84
N THR A 96 -9.26 11.11 7.66
CA THR A 96 -10.29 10.48 6.82
C THR A 96 -10.38 8.99 7.13
N GLU A 97 -11.59 8.49 7.33
CA GLU A 97 -11.87 7.06 7.47
C GLU A 97 -12.03 6.42 6.09
N PHE A 98 -11.48 5.23 5.92
CA PHE A 98 -11.70 4.42 4.72
C PHE A 98 -11.63 2.92 5.03
N GLU A 99 -12.24 2.14 4.16
CA GLU A 99 -12.38 0.70 4.36
C GLU A 99 -11.90 -0.08 3.14
N VAL A 100 -11.34 -1.25 3.39
CA VAL A 100 -11.05 -2.24 2.36
C VAL A 100 -11.96 -3.45 2.58
N PRO A 101 -12.63 -3.95 1.53
CA PRO A 101 -13.56 -5.07 1.64
C PRO A 101 -12.91 -6.36 2.13
N VAL A 102 -13.72 -7.26 2.64
CA VAL A 102 -13.33 -8.65 2.94
C VAL A 102 -12.65 -9.29 1.74
N SER A 103 -11.54 -9.92 1.96
CA SER A 103 -10.85 -10.71 0.92
C SER A 103 -9.91 -11.76 1.53
N THR A 104 -9.53 -12.71 0.70
CA THR A 104 -8.33 -13.53 0.93
C THR A 104 -7.13 -12.80 0.34
N TRP A 105 -6.04 -12.73 1.08
CA TRP A 105 -4.85 -11.98 0.74
C TRP A 105 -3.64 -12.89 0.59
N ALA A 106 -2.90 -12.72 -0.49
CA ALA A 106 -1.53 -13.18 -0.58
C ALA A 106 -0.63 -12.06 -0.01
N VAL A 107 -0.01 -12.33 1.11
CA VAL A 107 0.84 -11.40 1.85
C VAL A 107 2.29 -11.72 1.55
N PHE A 108 2.97 -10.83 0.89
CA PHE A 108 4.37 -10.97 0.49
C PHE A 108 5.28 -10.13 1.37
N THR A 109 6.46 -10.66 1.70
CA THR A 109 7.49 -9.92 2.41
C THR A 109 8.51 -9.35 1.43
N ALA A 110 8.69 -8.03 1.48
CA ALA A 110 9.78 -7.33 0.81
C ALA A 110 10.89 -7.03 1.82
N LYS A 111 12.14 -7.23 1.42
CA LYS A 111 13.32 -6.99 2.26
C LYS A 111 14.32 -6.08 1.55
N GLY A 112 14.84 -5.11 2.28
CA GLY A 112 15.87 -4.20 1.80
C GLY A 112 15.68 -2.78 2.31
N THR A 113 16.71 -1.96 2.14
CA THR A 113 16.63 -0.53 2.46
C THR A 113 15.62 0.18 1.56
N LEU A 114 14.82 1.09 2.13
CA LEU A 114 13.91 1.95 1.36
C LEU A 114 14.67 3.08 0.62
N ASN A 115 15.94 3.26 0.92
CA ASN A 115 16.79 4.33 0.36
C ASN A 115 17.65 3.86 -0.84
N GLN A 116 17.08 3.00 -1.68
CA GLN A 116 17.74 2.53 -2.89
C GLN A 116 17.00 3.00 -4.15
N ASN A 117 17.68 2.93 -5.31
CA ASN A 117 17.14 3.42 -6.59
C ASN A 117 15.80 2.78 -6.98
N ILE A 118 15.60 1.50 -6.62
CA ILE A 118 14.35 0.78 -6.84
C ILE A 118 13.84 0.33 -5.48
N HIS A 119 12.66 0.82 -5.13
CA HIS A 119 12.03 0.48 -3.85
C HIS A 119 11.73 -1.03 -3.77
N PRO A 120 11.98 -1.70 -2.64
CA PRO A 120 11.75 -3.15 -2.48
C PRO A 120 10.33 -3.59 -2.83
N ILE A 121 9.32 -2.77 -2.54
CA ILE A 121 7.92 -3.02 -2.92
C ILE A 121 7.75 -3.03 -4.45
N ASP A 122 8.39 -2.11 -5.17
CA ASP A 122 8.26 -2.03 -6.63
C ASP A 122 8.90 -3.25 -7.30
N MET A 123 10.05 -3.68 -6.82
CA MET A 123 10.69 -4.92 -7.28
C MET A 123 9.81 -6.15 -7.01
N LEU A 124 9.22 -6.21 -5.82
CA LEU A 124 8.34 -7.29 -5.44
C LEU A 124 7.06 -7.28 -6.27
N THR A 125 6.46 -6.12 -6.48
CA THR A 125 5.27 -5.94 -7.32
C THR A 125 5.50 -6.48 -8.72
N ALA A 126 6.60 -6.09 -9.36
CA ALA A 126 6.94 -6.57 -10.69
C ALA A 126 7.02 -8.11 -10.73
N ARG A 127 7.70 -8.72 -9.77
CA ARG A 127 7.82 -10.19 -9.69
C ARG A 127 6.50 -10.90 -9.39
N ILE A 128 5.66 -10.33 -8.57
CA ILE A 128 4.34 -10.90 -8.27
C ILE A 128 3.51 -11.01 -9.55
N PHE A 129 3.41 -9.94 -10.32
CA PHE A 129 2.56 -9.90 -11.50
C PHE A 129 3.14 -10.63 -12.71
N THR A 130 4.47 -10.72 -12.83
CA THR A 130 5.11 -11.40 -13.97
C THR A 130 5.44 -12.87 -13.71
N GLU A 131 5.71 -13.25 -12.47
CA GLU A 131 6.16 -14.60 -12.12
C GLU A 131 5.12 -15.37 -11.31
N TRP A 132 4.72 -14.80 -10.16
CA TRP A 132 3.93 -15.54 -9.17
C TRP A 132 2.46 -15.67 -9.59
N LEU A 133 1.79 -14.58 -9.90
CA LEU A 133 0.35 -14.59 -10.18
C LEU A 133 -0.02 -15.46 -11.39
N PRO A 134 0.74 -15.45 -12.51
CA PRO A 134 0.48 -16.34 -13.62
C PRO A 134 0.61 -17.83 -13.29
N SER A 135 1.50 -18.21 -12.39
CA SER A 135 1.84 -19.60 -12.06
C SER A 135 1.22 -20.15 -10.77
N SER A 136 0.63 -19.30 -9.93
CA SER A 136 0.21 -19.65 -8.57
C SER A 136 -1.12 -20.40 -8.46
N GLY A 137 -1.94 -20.45 -9.52
CA GLY A 137 -3.33 -20.91 -9.43
C GLY A 137 -4.29 -19.92 -8.79
N TYR A 138 -3.81 -18.71 -8.50
CA TYR A 138 -4.62 -17.59 -8.01
C TYR A 138 -4.81 -16.52 -9.08
N GLU A 139 -5.87 -15.75 -8.94
CA GLU A 139 -6.09 -14.50 -9.67
C GLU A 139 -6.45 -13.37 -8.69
N LYS A 140 -6.29 -12.11 -9.09
CA LYS A 140 -6.67 -10.97 -8.27
C LYS A 140 -8.19 -10.94 -8.08
N SER A 141 -8.66 -10.82 -6.84
CA SER A 141 -10.08 -10.89 -6.49
C SER A 141 -10.79 -9.55 -6.53
N ILE A 142 -10.15 -8.49 -6.04
CA ILE A 142 -10.64 -7.11 -6.00
C ILE A 142 -9.52 -6.15 -6.39
N ASN A 143 -9.88 -4.92 -6.74
CA ASN A 143 -8.92 -3.92 -7.24
C ASN A 143 -8.31 -3.09 -6.12
N TYR A 144 -7.68 -3.76 -5.18
CA TYR A 144 -6.93 -3.17 -4.07
C TYR A 144 -5.52 -3.75 -4.00
N GLU A 145 -4.61 -2.97 -3.43
CA GLU A 145 -3.27 -3.39 -3.02
C GLU A 145 -2.93 -2.64 -1.73
N ILE A 146 -2.29 -3.32 -0.79
CA ILE A 146 -1.92 -2.72 0.49
C ILE A 146 -0.42 -2.88 0.70
N GLN A 147 0.26 -1.76 0.95
CA GLN A 147 1.65 -1.71 1.39
C GLN A 147 1.66 -1.49 2.90
N VAL A 148 2.45 -2.27 3.61
CA VAL A 148 2.52 -2.22 5.07
C VAL A 148 3.96 -2.05 5.51
N TYR A 149 4.20 -0.99 6.27
CA TYR A 149 5.50 -0.67 6.83
C TYR A 149 5.46 -0.89 8.34
N GLY A 150 6.45 -1.61 8.87
CA GLY A 150 6.59 -1.87 10.29
C GLY A 150 7.60 -0.94 10.96
N PRO A 151 7.78 -1.10 12.27
CA PRO A 151 8.86 -0.42 12.97
C PRO A 151 10.22 -0.91 12.48
N GLY A 152 11.23 -0.10 12.66
CA GLY A 152 12.61 -0.44 12.32
C GLY A 152 13.31 0.68 11.55
N ASP A 153 14.58 0.45 11.26
CA ASP A 153 15.41 1.38 10.52
C ASP A 153 15.30 1.10 9.01
N THR A 154 14.56 1.97 8.31
CA THR A 154 14.31 1.86 6.87
C THR A 154 15.56 2.03 6.00
N GLN A 155 16.68 2.43 6.59
CA GLN A 155 17.98 2.58 5.92
C GLN A 155 18.79 1.27 5.89
N LYS A 156 18.37 0.26 6.64
CA LYS A 156 19.09 -1.00 6.73
C LYS A 156 18.66 -2.01 5.67
N ASP A 157 19.60 -2.82 5.23
CA ASP A 157 19.37 -3.86 4.22
C ASP A 157 18.47 -5.00 4.70
N ASP A 158 18.31 -5.15 6.00
CA ASP A 158 17.44 -6.15 6.62
C ASP A 158 16.05 -5.63 7.00
N TYR A 159 15.74 -4.37 6.68
CA TYR A 159 14.39 -3.83 6.86
C TYR A 159 13.37 -4.63 6.06
N THR A 160 12.23 -4.91 6.66
CA THR A 160 11.15 -5.65 6.02
C THR A 160 9.85 -4.85 5.99
N CYS A 161 9.15 -4.93 4.89
CA CYS A 161 7.78 -4.43 4.73
C CYS A 161 6.95 -5.49 3.99
N GLU A 162 5.66 -5.29 3.90
CA GLU A 162 4.76 -6.24 3.27
C GLU A 162 4.00 -5.60 2.10
N LEU A 163 3.69 -6.42 1.10
CA LEU A 163 2.74 -6.12 0.04
C LEU A 163 1.63 -7.16 0.05
N TRP A 164 0.39 -6.71 0.19
CA TRP A 164 -0.79 -7.56 0.25
C TRP A 164 -1.57 -7.45 -1.05
N ILE A 165 -1.76 -8.56 -1.72
CA ILE A 165 -2.52 -8.68 -2.97
C ILE A 165 -3.77 -9.51 -2.70
N PRO A 166 -4.97 -8.98 -2.97
CA PRO A 166 -6.20 -9.73 -2.76
C PRO A 166 -6.36 -10.77 -3.86
N VAL A 167 -6.63 -12.01 -3.47
CA VAL A 167 -6.62 -13.16 -4.38
C VAL A 167 -7.82 -14.07 -4.17
N ARG A 168 -8.15 -14.83 -5.23
CA ARG A 168 -9.04 -15.98 -5.18
C ARG A 168 -8.45 -17.10 -6.02
N LYS A 169 -8.84 -18.34 -5.75
CA LYS A 169 -8.45 -19.47 -6.61
C LYS A 169 -9.10 -19.34 -7.99
N LYS A 170 -8.36 -19.68 -9.02
CA LYS A 170 -8.88 -19.80 -10.40
C LYS A 170 -9.86 -20.93 -10.54
#